data_1af2d9bfdda4a6608c029a3940b4e0a3
#
_entry.id   1af2d9bfdda4a6608c029a3940b4e0a3
#
_cell.length_a   1.000
_cell.length_b   1.000
_cell.length_c   1.000
_cell.angle_alpha   90.00
_cell.angle_beta   90.00
_cell.angle_gamma   90.00
#
_symmetry.space_group_name_H-M   'P 1'
#
loop_
_entity.id
_entity.type
_entity.pdbx_description
1 polymer ?
#
loop_
_entity_poly.entity_id
_entity_poly.type
_entity_poly.pdbx_seq_one_letter_code
_entity_poly.pdbx_strand_id
1 'polypeptide(L)'
;TTRLVGSEMCIRDSHYDVPEGYTNETYLQHIVYEGLKKRYGEISDDLKSRVDYELSVINKMGFPAYFLITWDFIHYAKTHNIPVGPGRGSAAGSVVAYALEITDLDPIKHNLLFERFLNEERFTMPDIDIDFCIEKRRQVIDYVTQKYGEDRVCQIITFSTYAPKAAFKGVARVLKVPFSESNR
;
A
#
# COMPACT_ATOMS: atom_id res chain seq x y z
N THR A 1 -17.95 -11.08 -5.89
CA THR A 1 -16.72 -10.89 -5.08
C THR A 1 -15.87 -12.14 -5.23
N THR A 2 -14.98 -12.15 -6.20
CA THR A 2 -14.00 -13.24 -6.33
C THR A 2 -12.89 -12.96 -5.32
N ARG A 3 -12.98 -13.59 -4.17
CA ARG A 3 -11.92 -13.62 -3.17
C ARG A 3 -10.75 -14.37 -3.78
N LEU A 4 -9.63 -13.70 -4.01
CA LEU A 4 -8.38 -14.32 -4.40
C LEU A 4 -7.84 -15.12 -3.19
N VAL A 5 -8.14 -16.42 -3.16
CA VAL A 5 -7.67 -17.35 -2.10
C VAL A 5 -6.15 -17.54 -2.13
N GLY A 6 -5.45 -17.06 -3.16
CA GLY A 6 -4.00 -17.18 -3.31
C GLY A 6 -3.16 -16.07 -2.68
N SER A 7 -3.75 -14.90 -2.36
CA SER A 7 -2.96 -13.76 -1.88
C SER A 7 -2.52 -13.86 -0.42
N GLU A 8 -3.25 -14.58 0.42
CA GLU A 8 -2.92 -14.73 1.85
C GLU A 8 -1.66 -15.55 2.09
N MET A 9 -1.39 -16.56 1.26
CA MET A 9 -0.17 -17.36 1.36
C MET A 9 1.07 -16.60 0.89
N CYS A 10 0.98 -15.82 -0.18
CA CYS A 10 2.12 -15.12 -0.76
C CYS A 10 2.71 -14.03 0.16
N ILE A 11 1.90 -13.39 1.02
CA ILE A 11 2.38 -12.32 1.91
C ILE A 11 2.99 -12.88 3.19
N ARG A 12 2.49 -13.99 3.74
CA ARG A 12 3.09 -14.65 4.90
C ARG A 12 4.46 -15.24 4.61
N ASP A 13 4.69 -15.65 3.37
CA ASP A 13 5.95 -16.20 2.89
C ASP A 13 6.85 -15.13 2.24
N SER A 14 6.47 -13.85 2.30
CA SER A 14 7.28 -12.76 1.78
C SER A 14 8.56 -12.65 2.58
N HIS A 15 9.69 -12.89 1.93
CA HIS A 15 11.01 -12.72 2.50
C HIS A 15 11.58 -11.37 2.06
N TYR A 16 12.05 -10.59 3.02
CA TYR A 16 12.82 -9.38 2.78
C TYR A 16 14.22 -9.59 3.34
N ASP A 17 15.24 -9.36 2.51
CA ASP A 17 16.64 -9.49 2.92
C ASP A 17 17.03 -8.27 3.75
N VAL A 18 17.08 -8.44 5.07
CA VAL A 18 17.52 -7.40 6.00
C VAL A 18 19.05 -7.38 6.10
N PRO A 19 19.66 -6.21 6.43
CA PRO A 19 21.09 -6.13 6.70
C PRO A 19 21.54 -7.06 7.84
N GLU A 20 22.82 -7.45 7.81
CA GLU A 20 23.41 -8.33 8.82
C GLU A 20 23.21 -7.78 10.25
N GLY A 21 22.74 -8.62 11.17
CA GLY A 21 22.47 -8.25 12.56
C GLY A 21 21.03 -7.77 12.82
N TYR A 22 20.17 -7.70 11.81
CA TYR A 22 18.76 -7.35 11.97
C TYR A 22 17.82 -8.52 11.69
N THR A 23 16.67 -8.51 12.35
CA THR A 23 15.47 -9.26 11.95
C THR A 23 14.51 -8.29 11.22
N ASN A 24 13.47 -8.81 10.57
CA ASN A 24 12.47 -7.96 9.90
C ASN A 24 11.84 -6.95 10.88
N GLU A 25 11.56 -7.38 12.11
CA GLU A 25 10.95 -6.56 13.15
C GLU A 25 11.89 -5.44 13.61
N THR A 26 13.15 -5.79 13.89
CA THR A 26 14.13 -4.81 14.39
C THR A 26 14.56 -3.84 13.30
N TYR A 27 14.63 -4.30 12.05
CA TYR A 27 14.95 -3.42 10.92
C TYR A 27 13.79 -2.48 10.59
N LEU A 28 12.55 -2.99 10.60
CA LEU A 28 11.37 -2.16 10.46
C LEU A 28 11.33 -1.06 11.53
N GLN A 29 11.54 -1.42 12.79
CA GLN A 29 11.60 -0.46 13.88
C GLN A 29 12.67 0.59 13.64
N HIS A 30 13.88 0.19 13.23
CA HIS A 30 14.99 1.10 12.96
C HIS A 30 14.63 2.16 11.91
N ILE A 31 14.16 1.73 10.71
CA ILE A 31 13.82 2.66 9.63
C ILE A 31 12.60 3.53 9.94
N VAL A 32 11.64 3.02 10.74
CA VAL A 32 10.49 3.80 11.22
C VAL A 32 10.96 4.95 12.11
N TYR A 33 11.82 4.69 13.08
CA TYR A 33 12.33 5.74 13.96
C TYR A 33 13.22 6.76 13.25
N GLU A 34 13.97 6.36 12.22
CA GLU A 34 14.66 7.30 11.33
C GLU A 34 13.68 8.18 10.55
N GLY A 35 12.63 7.57 10.00
CA GLY A 35 11.57 8.29 9.30
C GLY A 35 10.80 9.26 10.18
N LEU A 36 10.52 8.89 11.44
CA LEU A 36 9.89 9.78 12.41
C LEU A 36 10.74 11.02 12.69
N LYS A 37 12.04 10.86 12.90
CA LYS A 37 12.95 11.99 13.07
C LYS A 37 12.93 12.91 11.85
N LYS A 38 12.86 12.34 10.65
CA LYS A 38 12.78 13.11 9.40
C LYS A 38 11.46 13.90 9.28
N ARG A 39 10.33 13.28 9.70
CA ARG A 39 8.98 13.84 9.55
C ARG A 39 8.60 14.83 10.65
N TYR A 40 8.94 14.52 11.90
CA TYR A 40 8.51 15.29 13.08
C TYR A 40 9.66 16.07 13.76
N GLY A 41 10.91 15.72 13.49
CA GLY A 41 12.07 16.27 14.21
C GLY A 41 12.17 15.69 15.62
N GLU A 42 11.42 16.23 16.57
CA GLU A 42 11.33 15.71 17.93
C GLU A 42 10.20 14.69 18.05
N ILE A 43 10.46 13.61 18.77
CA ILE A 43 9.49 12.54 19.02
C ILE A 43 8.97 12.72 20.45
N SER A 44 7.71 13.17 20.58
CA SER A 44 7.04 13.25 21.89
C SER A 44 6.73 11.86 22.45
N ASP A 45 6.50 11.77 23.76
CA ASP A 45 6.16 10.49 24.42
C ASP A 45 4.84 9.92 23.89
N ASP A 46 3.86 10.75 23.55
CA ASP A 46 2.58 10.33 22.96
C ASP A 46 2.79 9.74 21.57
N LEU A 47 3.59 10.39 20.73
CA LEU A 47 3.92 9.89 19.39
C LEU A 47 4.68 8.57 19.48
N LYS A 48 5.65 8.46 20.40
CA LYS A 48 6.39 7.23 20.66
C LYS A 48 5.46 6.10 21.09
N SER A 49 4.58 6.35 22.04
CA SER A 49 3.61 5.36 22.52
C SER A 49 2.70 4.85 21.40
N ARG A 50 2.25 5.75 20.52
CA ARG A 50 1.44 5.40 19.35
C ARG A 50 2.22 4.53 18.36
N VAL A 51 3.46 4.86 18.05
CA VAL A 51 4.32 4.11 17.13
C VAL A 51 4.67 2.74 17.69
N ASP A 52 5.03 2.66 18.97
CA ASP A 52 5.35 1.38 19.63
C ASP A 52 4.12 0.46 19.65
N TYR A 53 2.92 1.01 19.86
CA TYR A 53 1.67 0.27 19.74
C TYR A 53 1.47 -0.26 18.30
N GLU A 54 1.57 0.59 17.28
CA GLU A 54 1.40 0.17 15.88
C GLU A 54 2.42 -0.91 15.48
N LEU A 55 3.70 -0.75 15.84
CA LEU A 55 4.74 -1.74 15.60
C LEU A 55 4.45 -3.07 16.32
N SER A 56 3.93 -3.03 17.54
CA SER A 56 3.56 -4.23 18.27
C SER A 56 2.45 -5.02 17.55
N VAL A 57 1.43 -4.33 17.05
CA VAL A 57 0.34 -4.94 16.26
C VAL A 57 0.85 -5.51 14.95
N ILE A 58 1.67 -4.75 14.21
CA ILE A 58 2.27 -5.19 12.94
C ILE A 58 3.10 -6.47 13.15
N ASN A 59 3.93 -6.50 14.21
CA ASN A 59 4.76 -7.66 14.55
C ASN A 59 3.92 -8.86 14.94
N LYS A 60 2.93 -8.66 15.80
CA LYS A 60 2.03 -9.73 16.28
C LYS A 60 1.21 -10.35 15.14
N MET A 61 0.81 -9.54 14.18
CA MET A 61 0.07 -10.01 12.99
C MET A 61 0.99 -10.62 11.91
N GLY A 62 2.31 -10.53 12.04
CA GLY A 62 3.29 -11.13 11.13
C GLY A 62 3.52 -10.35 9.83
N PHE A 63 3.32 -9.03 9.84
CA PHE A 63 3.46 -8.18 8.65
C PHE A 63 4.72 -7.30 8.53
N PRO A 64 5.81 -7.47 9.34
CA PRO A 64 7.01 -6.64 9.18
C PRO A 64 7.59 -6.69 7.77
N ALA A 65 7.73 -7.90 7.18
CA ALA A 65 8.25 -8.08 5.83
C ALA A 65 7.38 -7.38 4.78
N TYR A 66 6.07 -7.39 4.93
CA TYR A 66 5.14 -6.70 4.03
C TYR A 66 5.38 -5.17 4.02
N PHE A 67 5.56 -4.57 5.21
CA PHE A 67 5.87 -3.15 5.31
C PHE A 67 7.24 -2.82 4.71
N LEU A 68 8.25 -3.68 4.93
CA LEU A 68 9.59 -3.50 4.38
C LEU A 68 9.60 -3.57 2.84
N ILE A 69 8.89 -4.54 2.25
CA ILE A 69 8.75 -4.67 0.80
C ILE A 69 8.03 -3.45 0.23
N THR A 70 6.95 -3.00 0.88
CA THR A 70 6.19 -1.82 0.46
C THR A 70 7.04 -0.55 0.52
N TRP A 71 7.78 -0.37 1.62
CA TRP A 71 8.74 0.72 1.77
C TRP A 71 9.81 0.70 0.68
N ASP A 72 10.36 -0.47 0.38
CA ASP A 72 11.46 -0.64 -0.56
C ASP A 72 11.12 -0.11 -1.96
N PHE A 73 10.01 -0.53 -2.54
CA PHE A 73 9.68 -0.07 -3.89
C PHE A 73 9.17 1.37 -3.95
N ILE A 74 8.59 1.89 -2.85
CA ILE A 74 8.26 3.31 -2.75
C ILE A 74 9.55 4.13 -2.62
N HIS A 75 10.50 3.69 -1.82
CA HIS A 75 11.81 4.31 -1.68
C HIS A 75 12.56 4.31 -3.03
N TYR A 76 12.55 3.18 -3.74
CA TYR A 76 13.08 3.10 -5.10
C TYR A 76 12.43 4.14 -6.01
N ALA A 77 11.10 4.23 -6.03
CA ALA A 77 10.40 5.19 -6.86
C ALA A 77 10.78 6.64 -6.52
N LYS A 78 10.78 7.00 -5.24
CA LYS A 78 11.14 8.36 -4.78
C LYS A 78 12.59 8.72 -5.11
N THR A 79 13.54 7.80 -4.94
CA THR A 79 14.96 8.03 -5.25
C THR A 79 15.26 8.11 -6.75
N HIS A 80 14.40 7.51 -7.59
CA HIS A 80 14.51 7.55 -9.06
C HIS A 80 13.61 8.62 -9.71
N ASN A 81 13.11 9.58 -8.91
CA ASN A 81 12.24 10.65 -9.40
C ASN A 81 10.99 10.13 -10.13
N ILE A 82 10.41 9.05 -9.62
CA ILE A 82 9.11 8.54 -10.05
C ILE A 82 8.06 9.11 -9.09
N PRO A 83 7.13 9.94 -9.57
CA PRO A 83 6.08 10.49 -8.71
C PRO A 83 5.21 9.38 -8.10
N VAL A 84 5.05 9.47 -6.77
CA VAL A 84 4.20 8.58 -5.97
C VAL A 84 3.08 9.42 -5.38
N GLY A 85 1.86 8.91 -5.40
CA GLY A 85 0.71 9.58 -4.79
C GLY A 85 0.83 9.64 -3.25
N PRO A 86 0.06 10.53 -2.60
CA PRO A 86 0.15 10.77 -1.15
C PRO A 86 -0.35 9.59 -0.29
N GLY A 87 -0.77 8.52 -0.91
CA GLY A 87 -1.44 7.40 -0.26
C GLY A 87 -2.95 7.62 -0.17
N ARG A 88 -3.69 6.52 -0.02
CA ARG A 88 -5.16 6.51 0.09
C ARG A 88 -5.62 5.30 0.90
N GLY A 89 -6.93 5.22 1.15
CA GLY A 89 -7.51 4.10 1.90
C GLY A 89 -7.18 4.14 3.39
N SER A 90 -7.21 2.96 4.01
CA SER A 90 -7.03 2.81 5.46
C SER A 90 -5.58 2.99 5.92
N ALA A 91 -4.60 2.76 5.05
CA ALA A 91 -3.18 2.90 5.36
C ALA A 91 -2.79 4.31 5.82
N ALA A 92 -3.56 5.35 5.40
CA ALA A 92 -3.38 6.72 5.86
C ALA A 92 -3.55 6.88 7.39
N GLY A 93 -4.17 5.93 8.09
CA GLY A 93 -4.32 5.93 9.55
C GLY A 93 -3.08 5.46 10.31
N SER A 94 -2.04 4.98 9.64
CA SER A 94 -0.82 4.45 10.25
C SER A 94 0.30 5.47 10.32
N VAL A 95 0.81 5.74 11.53
CA VAL A 95 2.02 6.54 11.73
C VAL A 95 3.25 5.83 11.21
N VAL A 96 3.30 4.50 11.29
CA VAL A 96 4.36 3.68 10.71
C VAL A 96 4.41 3.87 9.19
N ALA A 97 3.27 3.80 8.50
CA ALA A 97 3.20 4.05 7.06
C ALA A 97 3.62 5.48 6.69
N TYR A 98 3.27 6.47 7.52
CA TYR A 98 3.70 7.86 7.34
C TYR A 98 5.20 8.04 7.55
N ALA A 99 5.77 7.44 8.58
CA ALA A 99 7.22 7.47 8.84
C ALA A 99 8.02 6.83 7.70
N LEU A 100 7.54 5.72 7.14
CA LEU A 100 8.13 5.02 6.00
C LEU A 100 7.93 5.74 4.64
N GLU A 101 7.32 6.91 4.64
CA GLU A 101 6.97 7.65 3.42
C GLU A 101 6.05 6.87 2.46
N ILE A 102 5.34 5.86 2.95
CA ILE A 102 4.31 5.12 2.22
C ILE A 102 3.10 6.03 2.01
N THR A 103 2.77 6.84 3.02
CA THR A 103 1.74 7.87 2.93
C THR A 103 2.34 9.25 3.25
N ASP A 104 1.72 10.29 2.71
CA ASP A 104 2.13 11.69 2.96
C ASP A 104 1.10 12.48 3.78
N LEU A 105 0.05 11.79 4.27
CA LEU A 105 -0.94 12.34 5.18
C LEU A 105 -0.58 12.02 6.62
N ASP A 106 -0.38 13.05 7.45
CA ASP A 106 -0.06 12.88 8.87
C ASP A 106 -1.28 12.40 9.67
N PRO A 107 -1.29 11.15 10.16
CA PRO A 107 -2.44 10.59 10.87
C PRO A 107 -2.68 11.23 12.24
N ILE A 108 -1.64 11.77 12.88
CA ILE A 108 -1.77 12.45 14.18
C ILE A 108 -2.49 13.79 14.00
N LYS A 109 -2.03 14.59 13.04
CA LYS A 109 -2.63 15.89 12.72
C LYS A 109 -4.10 15.79 12.33
N HIS A 110 -4.49 14.69 11.69
CA HIS A 110 -5.85 14.46 11.21
C HIS A 110 -6.69 13.52 12.09
N ASN A 111 -6.16 13.15 13.27
CA ASN A 111 -6.84 12.24 14.23
C ASN A 111 -7.34 10.94 13.58
N LEU A 112 -6.52 10.32 12.72
CA LEU A 112 -6.87 9.08 12.05
C LEU A 112 -6.58 7.88 12.96
N LEU A 113 -7.48 6.89 12.89
CA LEU A 113 -7.42 5.69 13.71
C LEU A 113 -6.67 4.58 12.98
N PHE A 114 -5.64 4.03 13.63
CA PHE A 114 -4.88 2.89 13.12
C PHE A 114 -5.70 1.60 13.03
N GLU A 115 -6.65 1.42 13.95
CA GLU A 115 -7.51 0.24 14.04
C GLU A 115 -8.43 0.07 12.82
N ARG A 116 -8.60 1.12 12.01
CA ARG A 116 -9.29 1.04 10.72
C ARG A 116 -8.42 0.39 9.64
N PHE A 117 -7.10 0.42 9.81
CA PHE A 117 -6.14 -0.18 8.91
C PHE A 117 -5.77 -1.61 9.36
N LEU A 118 -5.31 -1.76 10.61
CA LEU A 118 -5.01 -3.06 11.21
C LEU A 118 -5.69 -3.17 12.57
N ASN A 119 -6.35 -4.31 12.80
CA ASN A 119 -7.00 -4.61 14.07
C ASN A 119 -6.79 -6.09 14.40
N GLU A 120 -6.28 -6.38 15.59
CA GLU A 120 -6.03 -7.74 16.08
C GLU A 120 -7.30 -8.59 16.17
N GLU A 121 -8.44 -7.97 16.46
CA GLU A 121 -9.73 -8.67 16.56
C GLU A 121 -10.27 -9.09 15.19
N ARG A 122 -9.86 -8.40 14.14
CA ARG A 122 -10.26 -8.67 12.77
C ARG A 122 -9.03 -9.01 11.94
N PHE A 123 -8.72 -10.29 11.84
CA PHE A 123 -7.59 -10.77 11.05
C PHE A 123 -7.85 -10.56 9.56
N THR A 124 -7.57 -9.35 9.08
CA THR A 124 -7.59 -9.00 7.66
C THR A 124 -6.19 -8.58 7.26
N MET A 125 -5.80 -9.00 6.05
CA MET A 125 -4.53 -8.55 5.49
C MET A 125 -4.54 -7.05 5.27
N PRO A 126 -3.40 -6.36 5.55
CA PRO A 126 -3.27 -4.96 5.20
C PRO A 126 -3.35 -4.79 3.69
N ASP A 127 -4.13 -3.80 3.27
CA ASP A 127 -4.23 -3.39 1.87
C ASP A 127 -3.69 -1.96 1.75
N ILE A 128 -2.52 -1.83 1.13
CA ILE A 128 -1.87 -0.54 0.90
C ILE A 128 -2.00 -0.18 -0.57
N ASP A 129 -2.90 0.75 -0.85
CA ASP A 129 -3.09 1.30 -2.19
C ASP A 129 -2.06 2.36 -2.53
N ILE A 130 -1.29 2.16 -3.59
CA ILE A 130 -0.22 3.06 -4.01
C ILE A 130 -0.43 3.48 -5.46
N ASP A 131 -0.45 4.79 -5.69
CA ASP A 131 -0.60 5.36 -7.01
C ASP A 131 0.77 5.82 -7.55
N PHE A 132 1.16 5.29 -8.70
CA PHE A 132 2.38 5.70 -9.42
C PHE A 132 2.03 6.48 -10.69
N CYS A 133 2.94 7.37 -11.09
CA CYS A 133 2.88 8.04 -12.39
C CYS A 133 2.74 7.00 -13.52
N ILE A 134 1.72 7.18 -14.39
CA ILE A 134 1.39 6.25 -15.46
C ILE A 134 2.58 6.02 -16.39
N GLU A 135 3.34 7.05 -16.71
CA GLU A 135 4.47 6.98 -17.65
C GLU A 135 5.64 6.16 -17.08
N LYS A 136 5.86 6.23 -15.76
CA LYS A 136 7.01 5.60 -15.10
C LYS A 136 6.65 4.35 -14.27
N ARG A 137 5.37 4.02 -14.13
CA ARG A 137 4.92 2.85 -13.37
C ARG A 137 5.62 1.56 -13.79
N ARG A 138 5.90 1.41 -15.09
CA ARG A 138 6.59 0.23 -15.62
C ARG A 138 7.95 0.01 -14.97
N GLN A 139 8.71 1.07 -14.72
CA GLN A 139 10.03 0.98 -14.09
C GLN A 139 9.96 0.41 -12.67
N VAL A 140 8.92 0.77 -11.91
CA VAL A 140 8.70 0.19 -10.56
C VAL A 140 8.35 -1.28 -10.65
N ILE A 141 7.48 -1.67 -11.58
CA ILE A 141 7.12 -3.09 -11.80
C ILE A 141 8.36 -3.90 -12.18
N ASP A 142 9.18 -3.40 -13.09
CA ASP A 142 10.40 -4.07 -13.54
C ASP A 142 11.41 -4.21 -12.38
N TYR A 143 11.57 -3.18 -11.54
CA TYR A 143 12.39 -3.23 -10.33
C TYR A 143 11.92 -4.31 -9.35
N VAL A 144 10.62 -4.33 -9.04
CA VAL A 144 10.05 -5.32 -8.10
C VAL A 144 10.19 -6.73 -8.66
N THR A 145 9.92 -6.90 -9.95
CA THR A 145 10.05 -8.21 -10.64
C THR A 145 11.50 -8.70 -10.61
N GLN A 146 12.45 -7.81 -10.89
CA GLN A 146 13.87 -8.15 -10.87
C GLN A 146 14.39 -8.48 -9.46
N LYS A 147 13.92 -7.73 -8.45
CA LYS A 147 14.39 -7.90 -7.07
C LYS A 147 13.77 -9.11 -6.36
N TYR A 148 12.47 -9.33 -6.54
CA TYR A 148 11.73 -10.34 -5.78
C TYR A 148 11.44 -11.62 -6.58
N GLY A 149 11.64 -11.62 -7.91
CA GLY A 149 11.44 -12.76 -8.79
C GLY A 149 10.15 -12.68 -9.61
N GLU A 150 10.20 -13.19 -10.85
CA GLU A 150 9.05 -13.21 -11.76
C GLU A 150 7.91 -14.11 -11.26
N ASP A 151 8.23 -15.11 -10.47
CA ASP A 151 7.29 -16.05 -9.84
C ASP A 151 6.50 -15.45 -8.68
N ARG A 152 6.94 -14.30 -8.15
CA ARG A 152 6.35 -13.61 -6.98
C ARG A 152 5.66 -12.30 -7.34
N VAL A 153 5.78 -11.85 -8.57
CA VAL A 153 5.22 -10.58 -9.04
C VAL A 153 4.28 -10.83 -10.21
N CYS A 154 3.00 -10.52 -10.04
CA CYS A 154 2.03 -10.68 -11.11
C CYS A 154 1.08 -9.49 -11.20
N GLN A 155 0.53 -9.28 -12.38
CA GLN A 155 -0.56 -8.34 -12.57
C GLN A 155 -1.90 -9.03 -12.28
N ILE A 156 -2.74 -8.39 -11.48
CA ILE A 156 -4.09 -8.90 -11.22
C ILE A 156 -4.94 -8.71 -12.47
N ILE A 157 -5.47 -9.80 -13.01
CA ILE A 157 -6.42 -9.77 -14.12
C ILE A 157 -7.79 -9.40 -13.56
N THR A 158 -8.34 -8.28 -14.03
CA THR A 158 -9.70 -7.87 -13.68
C THR A 158 -10.65 -8.18 -14.82
N PHE A 159 -11.65 -9.00 -14.57
CA PHE A 159 -12.75 -9.25 -15.51
C PHE A 159 -13.89 -8.28 -15.17
N SER A 160 -14.26 -7.46 -16.13
CA SER A 160 -15.44 -6.60 -16.03
C SER A 160 -16.46 -6.98 -17.09
N THR A 161 -17.72 -7.02 -16.69
CA THR A 161 -18.85 -7.19 -17.61
C THR A 161 -19.64 -5.89 -17.72
N TYR A 162 -20.04 -5.56 -18.92
CA TYR A 162 -20.94 -4.44 -19.11
C TYR A 162 -22.36 -4.84 -18.66
N ALA A 163 -22.90 -4.15 -17.67
CA ALA A 163 -24.31 -4.24 -17.35
C ALA A 163 -25.15 -3.78 -18.56
N PRO A 164 -26.37 -4.28 -18.77
CA PRO A 164 -27.20 -4.01 -19.95
C PRO A 164 -27.30 -2.52 -20.28
N LYS A 165 -27.53 -1.66 -19.28
CA LYS A 165 -27.61 -0.22 -19.45
C LYS A 165 -26.30 0.42 -19.95
N ALA A 166 -25.16 -0.07 -19.48
CA ALA A 166 -23.83 0.43 -19.92
C ALA A 166 -23.51 -0.05 -21.33
N ALA A 167 -23.84 -1.31 -21.65
CA ALA A 167 -23.68 -1.89 -22.97
C ALA A 167 -24.53 -1.13 -24.01
N PHE A 168 -25.81 -0.92 -23.71
CA PHE A 168 -26.72 -0.13 -24.56
C PHE A 168 -26.18 1.28 -24.87
N LYS A 169 -25.75 2.01 -23.82
CA LYS A 169 -25.17 3.35 -23.97
C LYS A 169 -23.86 3.33 -24.77
N GLY A 170 -23.04 2.31 -24.60
CA GLY A 170 -21.82 2.12 -25.36
C GLY A 170 -22.10 1.94 -26.86
N VAL A 171 -23.01 1.04 -27.20
CA VAL A 171 -23.44 0.78 -28.58
C VAL A 171 -24.11 2.04 -29.21
N ALA A 172 -25.03 2.68 -28.46
CA ALA A 172 -25.68 3.90 -28.93
C ALA A 172 -24.66 5.00 -29.27
N ARG A 173 -23.59 5.15 -28.48
CA ARG A 173 -22.52 6.11 -28.75
C ARG A 173 -21.77 5.78 -30.04
N VAL A 174 -21.42 4.51 -30.26
CA VAL A 174 -20.74 4.07 -31.49
C VAL A 174 -21.61 4.30 -32.72
N LEU A 175 -22.92 4.04 -32.61
CA LEU A 175 -23.91 4.27 -33.68
C LEU A 175 -24.35 5.75 -33.83
N LYS A 176 -23.74 6.64 -33.04
CA LYS A 176 -24.04 8.10 -33.05
C LYS A 176 -25.51 8.43 -32.75
N VAL A 177 -26.18 7.59 -31.96
CA VAL A 177 -27.55 7.87 -31.49
C VAL A 177 -27.52 9.08 -30.55
N PRO A 178 -28.42 10.06 -30.69
CA PRO A 178 -28.48 11.23 -29.82
C PRO A 178 -28.59 10.84 -28.36
N PHE A 179 -27.88 11.53 -27.47
CA PHE A 179 -27.85 11.25 -26.02
C PHE A 179 -29.24 11.30 -25.39
N SER A 180 -30.12 12.22 -25.89
CA SER A 180 -31.50 12.34 -25.44
C SER A 180 -32.34 11.08 -25.69
N GLU A 181 -32.04 10.31 -26.75
CA GLU A 181 -32.73 9.06 -27.08
C GLU A 181 -32.12 7.87 -26.33
N SER A 182 -30.81 7.85 -26.20
CA SER A 182 -30.10 6.75 -25.50
C SER A 182 -30.27 6.77 -23.97
N ASN A 183 -30.83 7.83 -23.41
CA ASN A 183 -30.98 8.02 -21.97
C ASN A 183 -32.43 7.88 -21.47
N ARG A 184 -33.38 7.58 -22.37
CA ARG A 184 -34.77 7.21 -22.03
C ARG A 184 -34.83 5.74 -21.63
#